data_8d38d7a489b7e08db86055c8969b154f
#
_entry.id   8d38d7a489b7e08db86055c8969b154f
#
_cell.length_a   1.000
_cell.length_b   1.000
_cell.length_c   1.000
_cell.angle_alpha   90.00
_cell.angle_beta   90.00
_cell.angle_gamma   90.00
#
_symmetry.space_group_name_H-M   'P 1'
#
loop_
_entity.id
_entity.type
_entity.pdbx_description
1 polymer ?
#
loop_
_entity_poly.entity_id
_entity_poly.type
_entity_poly.pdbx_seq_one_letter_code
_entity_poly.pdbx_strand_id
1 'polypeptide(L)'
;MDKNQSLPRLPENANRPLEPGEDYLPYVPADQSPHEFTVKALFFGILFGILFGAANAYLGLRAGLTISTSIPVAVMTVAAFHALRKLGGTANILEANLSQTVGSASSSGASGVIFTRPALFLWGLDPSLLQMTSLAMAGGLLGVLFMIPLRRFLIEREHGKLPYPEGTACAHVLVANEAGGTQARNVFIGLG
;
A
#
# COMPACT_ATOMS: atom_id res chain seq x y z
N MET A 1 8.23 -24.64 26.41
CA MET A 1 8.45 -23.60 25.41
C MET A 1 8.65 -24.31 24.09
N ASP A 2 7.59 -24.40 23.31
CA ASP A 2 7.54 -25.18 22.09
C ASP A 2 8.33 -24.42 21.01
N LYS A 3 9.45 -24.99 20.58
CA LYS A 3 10.36 -24.40 19.55
C LYS A 3 9.80 -24.48 18.13
N ASN A 4 8.52 -24.80 17.98
CA ASN A 4 7.88 -25.05 16.68
C ASN A 4 6.81 -24.01 16.35
N GLN A 5 6.89 -22.78 16.89
CA GLN A 5 6.12 -21.67 16.32
C GLN A 5 6.76 -21.34 14.97
N SER A 6 6.14 -21.87 13.93
CA SER A 6 6.45 -21.48 12.56
C SER A 6 6.44 -19.94 12.46
N LEU A 7 7.51 -19.38 11.89
CA LEU A 7 7.59 -17.94 11.63
C LEU A 7 6.29 -17.47 10.95
N PRO A 8 5.77 -16.28 11.31
CA PRO A 8 4.57 -15.76 10.68
C PRO A 8 4.74 -15.75 9.15
N ARG A 9 3.84 -16.42 8.46
CA ARG A 9 3.80 -16.57 7.00
C ARG A 9 2.38 -16.36 6.54
N LEU A 10 2.23 -15.89 5.31
CA LEU A 10 0.91 -15.87 4.67
C LEU A 10 0.37 -17.31 4.61
N PRO A 11 -0.96 -17.50 4.72
CA PRO A 11 -1.60 -18.79 4.52
C PRO A 11 -1.21 -19.41 3.18
N GLU A 12 -1.14 -20.73 3.09
CA GLU A 12 -0.77 -21.43 1.86
C GLU A 12 -1.72 -21.14 0.69
N ASN A 13 -2.99 -20.89 1.00
CA ASN A 13 -4.00 -20.52 0.02
C ASN A 13 -4.07 -19.03 -0.32
N ALA A 14 -3.17 -18.20 0.23
CA ALA A 14 -3.17 -16.75 -0.04
C ALA A 14 -2.89 -16.39 -1.50
N ASN A 15 -2.13 -17.22 -2.22
CA ASN A 15 -1.64 -16.92 -3.58
C ASN A 15 -2.07 -17.95 -4.63
N ARG A 16 -3.01 -18.84 -4.31
CA ARG A 16 -3.54 -19.84 -5.25
C ARG A 16 -5.06 -19.75 -5.32
N PRO A 17 -5.69 -20.24 -6.41
CA PRO A 17 -7.13 -20.42 -6.45
C PRO A 17 -7.61 -21.33 -5.32
N LEU A 18 -8.75 -20.97 -4.72
CA LEU A 18 -9.39 -21.81 -3.72
C LEU A 18 -10.02 -23.05 -4.37
N GLU A 19 -9.92 -24.18 -3.71
CA GLU A 19 -10.62 -25.40 -4.12
C GLU A 19 -12.12 -25.31 -3.83
N PRO A 20 -12.98 -26.05 -4.53
CA PRO A 20 -14.40 -26.07 -4.25
C PRO A 20 -14.69 -26.46 -2.79
N GLY A 21 -15.28 -25.53 -2.03
CA GLY A 21 -15.57 -25.73 -0.60
C GLY A 21 -14.45 -25.31 0.35
N GLU A 22 -13.35 -24.79 -0.17
CA GLU A 22 -12.26 -24.22 0.63
C GLU A 22 -12.55 -22.75 0.96
N ASP A 23 -12.43 -22.37 2.25
CA ASP A 23 -12.53 -21.00 2.70
C ASP A 23 -11.15 -20.34 2.76
N TYR A 24 -11.12 -19.04 2.41
CA TYR A 24 -9.91 -18.24 2.57
C TYR A 24 -9.59 -18.02 4.05
N LEU A 25 -8.37 -18.35 4.45
CA LEU A 25 -7.87 -18.09 5.80
C LEU A 25 -7.19 -16.71 5.84
N PRO A 26 -7.78 -15.72 6.51
CA PRO A 26 -7.14 -14.41 6.64
C PRO A 26 -5.93 -14.48 7.57
N TYR A 27 -4.90 -13.69 7.27
CA TYR A 27 -3.69 -13.58 8.11
C TYR A 27 -4.02 -13.05 9.52
N VAL A 28 -4.93 -12.08 9.60
CA VAL A 28 -5.50 -11.61 10.87
C VAL A 28 -6.89 -12.23 11.00
N PRO A 29 -7.12 -13.12 11.97
CA PRO A 29 -8.41 -13.75 12.18
C PRO A 29 -9.54 -12.75 12.46
N ALA A 30 -10.77 -13.07 12.06
CA ALA A 30 -11.92 -12.18 12.20
C ALA A 30 -12.36 -11.92 13.67
N ASP A 31 -11.94 -12.79 14.59
CA ASP A 31 -12.16 -12.64 16.04
C ASP A 31 -11.19 -11.63 16.69
N GLN A 32 -10.13 -11.26 16.00
CA GLN A 32 -9.17 -10.25 16.44
C GLN A 32 -9.49 -8.91 15.77
N SER A 33 -9.52 -7.84 16.56
CA SER A 33 -9.73 -6.46 16.07
C SER A 33 -8.58 -5.54 16.54
N PRO A 34 -7.36 -5.74 16.03
CA PRO A 34 -6.26 -4.83 16.35
C PRO A 34 -6.56 -3.43 15.78
N HIS A 35 -6.06 -2.40 16.46
CA HIS A 35 -6.24 -1.02 16.02
C HIS A 35 -5.56 -0.82 14.67
N GLU A 36 -6.33 -0.51 13.64
CA GLU A 36 -5.85 -0.27 12.29
C GLU A 36 -5.66 1.23 12.04
N PHE A 37 -6.71 2.01 12.32
CA PHE A 37 -6.74 3.45 12.07
C PHE A 37 -6.18 4.23 13.25
N THR A 38 -4.88 4.53 13.21
CA THR A 38 -4.19 5.30 14.24
C THR A 38 -3.58 6.57 13.67
N VAL A 39 -3.45 7.61 14.51
CA VAL A 39 -2.85 8.89 14.10
C VAL A 39 -1.42 8.70 13.58
N LYS A 40 -0.65 7.78 14.18
CA LYS A 40 0.72 7.49 13.72
C LYS A 40 0.74 6.84 12.34
N ALA A 41 -0.17 5.89 12.07
CA ALA A 41 -0.26 5.25 10.76
C ALA A 41 -0.64 6.27 9.68
N LEU A 42 -1.59 7.15 9.99
CA LEU A 42 -1.98 8.23 9.09
C LEU A 42 -0.85 9.24 8.87
N PHE A 43 -0.14 9.62 9.93
CA PHE A 43 0.99 10.54 9.84
C PHE A 43 2.10 10.01 8.92
N PHE A 44 2.56 8.77 9.13
CA PHE A 44 3.56 8.16 8.27
C PHE A 44 3.05 7.95 6.84
N GLY A 45 1.78 7.54 6.68
CA GLY A 45 1.16 7.41 5.37
C GLY A 45 1.15 8.71 4.58
N ILE A 46 0.74 9.81 5.20
CA ILE A 46 0.74 11.15 4.59
C ILE A 46 2.18 11.61 4.29
N LEU A 47 3.11 11.43 5.24
CA LEU A 47 4.51 11.81 5.07
C LEU A 47 5.13 11.09 3.85
N PHE A 48 4.99 9.78 3.76
CA PHE A 48 5.48 9.00 2.63
C PHE A 48 4.70 9.31 1.36
N GLY A 49 3.39 9.58 1.46
CA GLY A 49 2.57 10.01 0.34
C GLY A 49 3.07 11.30 -0.29
N ILE A 50 3.40 12.31 0.50
CA ILE A 50 3.98 13.56 0.01
C ILE A 50 5.35 13.30 -0.63
N LEU A 51 6.23 12.54 0.03
CA LEU A 51 7.56 12.24 -0.46
C LEU A 51 7.52 11.52 -1.81
N PHE A 52 6.82 10.40 -1.88
CA PHE A 52 6.76 9.58 -3.09
C PHE A 52 5.84 10.17 -4.17
N GLY A 53 4.79 10.88 -3.78
CA GLY A 53 3.96 11.64 -4.72
C GLY A 53 4.76 12.74 -5.42
N ALA A 54 5.56 13.50 -4.68
CA ALA A 54 6.45 14.51 -5.26
C ALA A 54 7.55 13.89 -6.13
N ALA A 55 8.17 12.79 -5.70
CA ALA A 55 9.17 12.07 -6.47
C ALA A 55 8.58 11.54 -7.79
N ASN A 56 7.38 10.97 -7.73
CA ASN A 56 6.67 10.46 -8.91
C ASN A 56 6.23 11.59 -9.85
N ALA A 57 5.83 12.75 -9.29
CA ALA A 57 5.54 13.96 -10.06
C ALA A 57 6.77 14.46 -10.82
N TYR A 58 7.89 14.54 -10.14
CA TYR A 58 9.15 14.95 -10.78
C TYR A 58 9.56 13.97 -11.90
N LEU A 59 9.50 12.67 -11.63
CA LEU A 59 9.85 11.65 -12.60
C LEU A 59 8.91 11.67 -13.82
N GLY A 60 7.60 11.80 -13.58
CA GLY A 60 6.59 11.86 -14.64
C GLY A 60 6.78 13.06 -15.57
N LEU A 61 7.06 14.25 -15.02
CA LEU A 61 7.30 15.44 -15.79
C LEU A 61 8.66 15.42 -16.53
N ARG A 62 9.65 14.74 -15.98
CA ARG A 62 11.02 14.69 -16.54
C ARG A 62 11.21 13.58 -17.56
N ALA A 63 10.73 12.38 -17.25
CA ALA A 63 10.93 11.17 -18.02
C ALA A 63 9.68 10.66 -18.75
N GLY A 64 8.52 11.26 -18.51
CA GLY A 64 7.25 10.84 -19.12
C GLY A 64 6.72 9.51 -18.62
N LEU A 65 7.20 9.03 -17.47
CA LEU A 65 6.78 7.77 -16.87
C LEU A 65 6.58 7.91 -15.36
N THR A 66 5.80 7.03 -14.79
CA THR A 66 5.60 6.92 -13.34
C THR A 66 5.97 5.52 -12.87
N ILE A 67 6.38 5.41 -11.61
CA ILE A 67 6.72 4.13 -10.98
C ILE A 67 5.71 3.80 -9.90
N SER A 68 5.47 2.50 -9.68
CA SER A 68 4.73 2.05 -8.52
C SER A 68 5.57 2.28 -7.27
N THR A 69 4.97 2.93 -6.28
CA THR A 69 5.63 3.24 -5.00
C THR A 69 5.17 2.33 -3.87
N SER A 70 4.31 1.36 -4.15
CA SER A 70 3.72 0.48 -3.13
C SER A 70 4.78 -0.25 -2.32
N ILE A 71 5.75 -0.88 -2.99
CA ILE A 71 6.82 -1.64 -2.34
C ILE A 71 7.80 -0.72 -1.59
N PRO A 72 8.36 0.37 -2.18
CA PRO A 72 9.19 1.32 -1.46
C PRO A 72 8.50 1.90 -0.21
N VAL A 73 7.24 2.29 -0.33
CA VAL A 73 6.46 2.80 0.81
C VAL A 73 6.28 1.73 1.88
N ALA A 74 5.98 0.48 1.50
CA ALA A 74 5.86 -0.63 2.46
C ALA A 74 7.15 -0.80 3.27
N VAL A 75 8.30 -0.81 2.62
CA VAL A 75 9.60 -0.95 3.29
C VAL A 75 9.92 0.25 4.18
N MET A 76 9.67 1.47 3.71
CA MET A 76 9.87 2.68 4.51
C MET A 76 8.95 2.69 5.75
N THR A 77 7.70 2.29 5.59
CA THR A 77 6.74 2.15 6.70
C THR A 77 7.23 1.14 7.73
N VAL A 78 7.68 -0.03 7.26
CA VAL A 78 8.27 -1.07 8.10
C VAL A 78 9.47 -0.53 8.87
N ALA A 79 10.38 0.17 8.20
CA ALA A 79 11.56 0.77 8.84
C ALA A 79 11.17 1.81 9.91
N ALA A 80 10.23 2.69 9.59
CA ALA A 80 9.73 3.70 10.53
C ALA A 80 9.07 3.06 11.76
N PHE A 81 8.24 2.05 11.57
CA PHE A 81 7.57 1.35 12.68
C PHE A 81 8.54 0.50 13.50
N HIS A 82 9.57 -0.07 12.87
CA HIS A 82 10.64 -0.76 13.60
C HIS A 82 11.44 0.22 14.47
N ALA A 83 11.76 1.40 13.95
CA ALA A 83 12.41 2.45 14.72
C ALA A 83 11.52 2.92 15.90
N LEU A 84 10.22 3.07 15.64
CA LEU A 84 9.25 3.44 16.69
C LEU A 84 9.14 2.39 17.80
N ARG A 85 9.17 1.10 17.47
CA ARG A 85 9.20 0.01 18.46
C ARG A 85 10.44 0.10 19.35
N LYS A 86 11.61 0.43 18.80
CA LYS A 86 12.84 0.63 19.59
C LYS A 86 12.75 1.79 20.57
N LEU A 87 11.90 2.79 20.28
CA LEU A 87 11.62 3.93 21.14
C LEU A 87 10.47 3.68 22.14
N GLY A 88 10.01 2.42 22.27
CA GLY A 88 8.95 2.04 23.20
C GLY A 88 7.52 2.19 22.64
N GLY A 89 7.36 2.48 21.36
CA GLY A 89 6.06 2.54 20.69
C GLY A 89 5.52 1.16 20.33
N THR A 90 4.20 1.06 20.22
CA THR A 90 3.52 -0.14 19.67
C THR A 90 3.34 0.01 18.17
N ALA A 91 3.42 -1.07 17.43
CA ALA A 91 3.12 -1.11 16.00
C ALA A 91 2.58 -2.50 15.63
N ASN A 92 1.53 -2.55 14.87
CA ASN A 92 0.95 -3.79 14.36
C ASN A 92 0.93 -3.78 12.82
N ILE A 93 0.67 -4.95 12.24
CA ILE A 93 0.69 -5.14 10.78
C ILE A 93 -0.40 -4.33 10.08
N LEU A 94 -1.59 -4.16 10.70
CA LEU A 94 -2.70 -3.41 10.10
C LEU A 94 -2.40 -1.92 10.03
N GLU A 95 -1.77 -1.35 11.07
CA GLU A 95 -1.29 0.03 11.05
C GLU A 95 -0.24 0.25 9.95
N ALA A 96 0.68 -0.72 9.80
CA ALA A 96 1.69 -0.66 8.76
C ALA A 96 1.06 -0.75 7.36
N ASN A 97 0.06 -1.61 7.18
CA ASN A 97 -0.70 -1.75 5.94
C ASN A 97 -1.46 -0.46 5.60
N LEU A 98 -2.14 0.15 6.59
CA LEU A 98 -2.83 1.43 6.39
C LEU A 98 -1.86 2.53 5.95
N SER A 99 -0.73 2.67 6.65
CA SER A 99 0.30 3.66 6.33
C SER A 99 0.85 3.46 4.92
N GLN A 100 1.16 2.21 4.54
CA GLN A 100 1.62 1.87 3.20
C GLN A 100 0.54 2.19 2.14
N THR A 101 -0.71 1.87 2.39
CA THR A 101 -1.81 2.12 1.45
C THR A 101 -2.03 3.61 1.23
N VAL A 102 -2.06 4.42 2.29
CA VAL A 102 -2.19 5.88 2.19
C VAL A 102 -1.02 6.48 1.40
N GLY A 103 0.21 6.02 1.70
CA GLY A 103 1.40 6.51 1.02
C GLY A 103 1.44 6.16 -0.47
N SER A 104 1.05 4.95 -0.84
CA SER A 104 1.03 4.53 -2.25
C SER A 104 -0.13 5.14 -3.04
N ALA A 105 -1.29 5.37 -2.42
CA ALA A 105 -2.44 6.00 -3.06
C ALA A 105 -2.14 7.43 -3.53
N SER A 106 -1.35 8.18 -2.75
CA SER A 106 -0.90 9.53 -3.13
C SER A 106 -0.11 9.53 -4.44
N SER A 107 0.74 8.55 -4.64
CA SER A 107 1.53 8.41 -5.86
C SER A 107 0.66 8.12 -7.09
N SER A 108 -0.37 7.30 -6.95
CA SER A 108 -1.33 7.03 -8.03
C SER A 108 -2.14 8.27 -8.41
N GLY A 109 -2.59 9.04 -7.43
CA GLY A 109 -3.27 10.31 -7.65
C GLY A 109 -2.37 11.34 -8.36
N ALA A 110 -1.10 11.44 -7.96
CA ALA A 110 -0.12 12.29 -8.62
C ALA A 110 0.06 11.92 -10.09
N SER A 111 0.13 10.64 -10.42
CA SER A 111 0.25 10.16 -11.81
C SER A 111 -0.90 10.64 -12.70
N GLY A 112 -2.14 10.56 -12.23
CA GLY A 112 -3.29 11.02 -12.97
C GLY A 112 -3.22 12.52 -13.31
N VAL A 113 -2.83 13.34 -12.35
CA VAL A 113 -2.72 14.80 -12.53
C VAL A 113 -1.57 15.18 -13.47
N ILE A 114 -0.41 14.51 -13.35
CA ILE A 114 0.80 14.83 -14.12
C ILE A 114 0.58 14.65 -15.61
N PHE A 115 -0.10 13.61 -16.04
CA PHE A 115 -0.31 13.33 -17.46
C PHE A 115 -1.45 14.13 -18.08
N THR A 116 -2.41 14.62 -17.29
CA THR A 116 -3.53 15.40 -17.80
C THR A 116 -3.29 16.91 -17.79
N ARG A 117 -2.56 17.42 -16.80
CA ARG A 117 -2.32 18.86 -16.63
C ARG A 117 -1.61 19.52 -17.83
N PRO A 118 -0.56 18.94 -18.42
CA PRO A 118 0.13 19.56 -19.56
C PRO A 118 -0.78 19.83 -20.75
N ALA A 119 -1.79 18.99 -20.99
CA ALA A 119 -2.75 19.19 -22.07
C ALA A 119 -3.59 20.48 -21.88
N LEU A 120 -3.95 20.80 -20.64
CA LEU A 120 -4.70 22.02 -20.32
C LEU A 120 -3.89 23.27 -20.61
N PHE A 121 -2.59 23.27 -20.31
CA PHE A 121 -1.70 24.38 -20.66
C PHE A 121 -1.54 24.57 -22.17
N LEU A 122 -1.46 23.47 -22.93
CA LEU A 122 -1.41 23.53 -24.40
C LEU A 122 -2.69 24.11 -24.98
N TRP A 123 -3.81 23.98 -24.32
CA TRP A 123 -5.10 24.60 -24.73
C TRP A 123 -5.28 26.02 -24.18
N GLY A 124 -4.26 26.59 -23.53
CA GLY A 124 -4.34 27.93 -22.95
C GLY A 124 -5.18 28.02 -21.68
N LEU A 125 -5.50 26.90 -21.05
CA LEU A 125 -6.22 26.83 -19.80
C LEU A 125 -5.22 26.71 -18.64
N ASP A 126 -5.31 27.62 -17.67
CA ASP A 126 -4.48 27.57 -16.45
C ASP A 126 -5.36 27.34 -15.21
N PRO A 127 -5.67 26.08 -14.88
CA PRO A 127 -6.53 25.77 -13.75
C PRO A 127 -5.83 26.14 -12.43
N SER A 128 -6.59 26.76 -11.54
CA SER A 128 -6.10 27.10 -10.20
C SER A 128 -5.79 25.84 -9.38
N LEU A 129 -4.90 25.97 -8.39
CA LEU A 129 -4.56 24.87 -7.48
C LEU A 129 -5.81 24.30 -6.79
N LEU A 130 -6.76 25.13 -6.41
CA LEU A 130 -8.01 24.70 -5.78
C LEU A 130 -8.86 23.83 -6.71
N GLN A 131 -8.98 24.26 -7.99
CA GLN A 131 -9.70 23.47 -9.01
C GLN A 131 -9.04 22.09 -9.21
N MET A 132 -7.72 22.06 -9.34
CA MET A 132 -6.96 20.81 -9.49
C MET A 132 -7.14 19.88 -8.29
N THR A 133 -7.05 20.43 -7.08
CA THR A 133 -7.21 19.64 -5.85
C THR A 133 -8.63 19.11 -5.70
N SER A 134 -9.65 19.94 -5.96
CA SER A 134 -11.05 19.49 -5.87
C SER A 134 -11.40 18.43 -6.90
N LEU A 135 -10.86 18.54 -8.11
CA LEU A 135 -11.03 17.55 -9.17
C LEU A 135 -10.35 16.22 -8.81
N ALA A 136 -9.12 16.29 -8.28
CA ALA A 136 -8.39 15.10 -7.82
C ALA A 136 -9.12 14.40 -6.67
N MET A 137 -9.66 15.17 -5.70
CA MET A 137 -10.48 14.62 -4.61
C MET A 137 -11.75 13.95 -5.14
N ALA A 138 -12.48 14.60 -6.06
CA ALA A 138 -13.67 14.02 -6.66
C ALA A 138 -13.36 12.73 -7.41
N GLY A 139 -12.28 12.71 -8.19
CA GLY A 139 -11.81 11.52 -8.89
C GLY A 139 -11.43 10.37 -7.94
N GLY A 140 -10.72 10.68 -6.86
CA GLY A 140 -10.38 9.71 -5.81
C GLY A 140 -11.62 9.13 -5.13
N LEU A 141 -12.59 9.98 -4.78
CA LEU A 141 -13.85 9.55 -4.18
C LEU A 141 -14.65 8.63 -5.13
N LEU A 142 -14.76 9.02 -6.41
CA LEU A 142 -15.39 8.17 -7.42
C LEU A 142 -14.69 6.82 -7.54
N GLY A 143 -13.36 6.79 -7.56
CA GLY A 143 -12.57 5.56 -7.60
C GLY A 143 -12.90 4.62 -6.43
N VAL A 144 -12.98 5.14 -5.22
CA VAL A 144 -13.38 4.36 -4.04
C VAL A 144 -14.81 3.83 -4.18
N LEU A 145 -15.77 4.68 -4.60
CA LEU A 145 -17.16 4.29 -4.77
C LEU A 145 -17.33 3.17 -5.81
N PHE A 146 -16.58 3.22 -6.90
CA PHE A 146 -16.56 2.15 -7.89
C PHE A 146 -15.90 0.87 -7.37
N MET A 147 -14.84 1.01 -6.57
CA MET A 147 -14.10 -0.16 -6.07
C MET A 147 -14.90 -0.96 -5.03
N ILE A 148 -15.79 -0.33 -4.27
CA ILE A 148 -16.60 -1.04 -3.25
C ILE A 148 -17.37 -2.23 -3.86
N PRO A 149 -18.21 -2.09 -4.91
CA PRO A 149 -18.89 -3.23 -5.52
C PRO A 149 -17.94 -4.14 -6.31
N LEU A 150 -16.93 -3.58 -6.98
CA LEU A 150 -15.99 -4.32 -7.80
C LEU A 150 -15.07 -5.22 -6.96
N ARG A 151 -14.74 -4.83 -5.72
CA ARG A 151 -13.88 -5.60 -4.81
C ARG A 151 -14.37 -7.04 -4.67
N ARG A 152 -15.68 -7.23 -4.45
CA ARG A 152 -16.24 -8.56 -4.27
C ARG A 152 -16.06 -9.45 -5.50
N PHE A 153 -16.14 -8.87 -6.68
CA PHE A 153 -15.95 -9.60 -7.92
C PHE A 153 -14.46 -9.85 -8.22
N LEU A 154 -13.65 -8.79 -8.22
CA LEU A 154 -12.25 -8.86 -8.66
C LEU A 154 -11.32 -9.50 -7.63
N ILE A 155 -11.57 -9.32 -6.33
CA ILE A 155 -10.69 -9.79 -5.27
C ILE A 155 -11.19 -11.11 -4.67
N GLU A 156 -12.49 -11.20 -4.33
CA GLU A 156 -13.01 -12.39 -3.65
C GLU A 156 -13.28 -13.54 -4.64
N ARG A 157 -14.04 -13.29 -5.72
CA ARG A 157 -14.42 -14.35 -6.68
C ARG A 157 -13.28 -14.80 -7.58
N GLU A 158 -12.42 -13.90 -7.97
CA GLU A 158 -11.28 -14.17 -8.85
C GLU A 158 -9.98 -14.37 -8.05
N HIS A 159 -10.10 -14.70 -6.75
CA HIS A 159 -8.95 -14.98 -5.90
C HIS A 159 -8.02 -16.04 -6.50
N GLY A 160 -6.74 -15.73 -6.55
CA GLY A 160 -5.70 -16.62 -7.11
C GLY A 160 -5.71 -16.79 -8.63
N LYS A 161 -6.75 -16.34 -9.35
CA LYS A 161 -6.78 -16.36 -10.83
C LYS A 161 -6.20 -15.09 -11.42
N LEU A 162 -6.54 -13.93 -10.84
CA LEU A 162 -5.98 -12.65 -11.24
C LEU A 162 -4.67 -12.39 -10.47
N PRO A 163 -3.56 -12.13 -11.17
CA PRO A 163 -2.30 -11.82 -10.50
C PRO A 163 -2.31 -10.37 -9.99
N TYR A 164 -2.02 -10.20 -8.70
CA TYR A 164 -1.79 -8.90 -8.07
C TYR A 164 -0.36 -8.83 -7.52
N PRO A 165 0.68 -8.74 -8.37
CA PRO A 165 2.06 -8.92 -7.97
C PRO A 165 2.52 -7.88 -6.94
N GLU A 166 2.11 -6.63 -7.09
CA GLU A 166 2.47 -5.56 -6.15
C GLU A 166 1.84 -5.75 -4.77
N GLY A 167 0.53 -6.06 -4.71
CA GLY A 167 -0.17 -6.32 -3.46
C GLY A 167 0.41 -7.53 -2.73
N THR A 168 0.70 -8.59 -3.46
CA THR A 168 1.36 -9.79 -2.93
C THR A 168 2.74 -9.48 -2.37
N ALA A 169 3.57 -8.72 -3.10
CA ALA A 169 4.89 -8.30 -2.63
C ALA A 169 4.80 -7.43 -1.38
N CYS A 170 3.87 -6.48 -1.33
CA CYS A 170 3.64 -5.65 -0.13
C CYS A 170 3.23 -6.50 1.07
N ALA A 171 2.32 -7.47 0.89
CA ALA A 171 1.91 -8.38 1.95
C ALA A 171 3.10 -9.19 2.50
N HIS A 172 3.94 -9.73 1.62
CA HIS A 172 5.17 -10.44 2.03
C HIS A 172 6.14 -9.53 2.80
N VAL A 173 6.33 -8.29 2.39
CA VAL A 173 7.18 -7.31 3.10
C VAL A 173 6.63 -7.04 4.51
N LEU A 174 5.32 -6.82 4.64
CA LEU A 174 4.69 -6.54 5.93
C LEU A 174 4.79 -7.75 6.89
N VAL A 175 4.49 -8.95 6.39
CA VAL A 175 4.57 -10.20 7.18
C VAL A 175 6.01 -10.54 7.56
N ALA A 176 6.97 -10.40 6.65
CA ALA A 176 8.39 -10.62 6.95
C ALA A 176 8.91 -9.70 8.06
N ASN A 177 8.38 -8.47 8.15
CA ASN A 177 8.72 -7.56 9.24
C ASN A 177 8.16 -8.02 10.60
N GLU A 178 6.96 -8.56 10.62
CA GLU A 178 6.36 -9.07 11.85
C GLU A 178 7.12 -10.29 12.38
N ALA A 179 7.64 -11.13 11.47
CA ALA A 179 8.52 -12.25 11.79
C ALA A 179 9.85 -11.83 12.45
N GLY A 180 10.33 -10.62 12.14
CA GLY A 180 11.58 -10.09 12.67
C GLY A 180 12.83 -10.84 12.18
N GLY A 181 13.99 -10.51 12.76
CA GLY A 181 15.24 -11.24 12.56
C GLY A 181 15.83 -11.18 11.15
N THR A 182 16.33 -12.32 10.65
CA THR A 182 17.02 -12.45 9.36
C THR A 182 16.13 -12.16 8.14
N GLN A 183 14.84 -12.41 8.24
CA GLN A 183 13.91 -12.16 7.12
C GLN A 183 13.74 -10.66 6.86
N ALA A 184 13.51 -9.88 7.90
CA ALA A 184 13.46 -8.42 7.78
C ALA A 184 14.77 -7.86 7.21
N ARG A 185 15.93 -8.38 7.68
CA ARG A 185 17.25 -7.97 7.17
C ARG A 185 17.40 -8.24 5.68
N ASN A 186 16.94 -9.38 5.18
CA ASN A 186 17.04 -9.74 3.77
C ASN A 186 16.21 -8.82 2.87
N VAL A 187 15.04 -8.35 3.35
CA VAL A 187 14.23 -7.35 2.62
C VAL A 187 14.99 -6.03 2.46
N PHE A 188 15.67 -5.57 3.53
CA PHE A 188 16.47 -4.34 3.47
C PHE A 188 17.73 -4.48 2.61
N ILE A 189 18.38 -5.65 2.62
CA ILE A 189 19.58 -5.90 1.78
C ILE A 189 19.19 -5.98 0.30
N GLY A 190 18.02 -6.51 -0.01
CA GLY A 190 17.54 -6.62 -1.41
C GLY A 190 17.13 -5.30 -2.05
N LEU A 191 17.07 -4.20 -1.27
CA LEU A 191 16.71 -2.85 -1.74
C LEU A 191 17.91 -1.93 -1.94
N GLY A 192 19.07 -2.26 -1.43
CA GLY A 192 20.35 -1.52 -1.56
C GLY A 192 21.36 -2.26 -2.40
#